data_621099c0ae79c5d675be72be0f8105aa
#
_entry.id   621099c0ae79c5d675be72be0f8105aa
#
_cell.length_a   1.000
_cell.length_b   1.000
_cell.length_c   1.000
_cell.angle_alpha   90.00
_cell.angle_beta   90.00
_cell.angle_gamma   90.00
#
_symmetry.space_group_name_H-M   'P 1'
#
loop_
_entity.id
_entity.type
_entity.pdbx_description
1 polymer ?
#
loop_
_entity_poly.entity_id
_entity_poly.type
_entity_poly.pdbx_seq_one_letter_code
_entity_poly.pdbx_strand_id
1 'polypeptide(L)'
;MKKLTIVLLSLILLLAGCSTTHRVHTDSTKELVKDLKELSPSIEKVRITFTRPDLTYAIEMNQEPSQEELESILAGIEKFSTVERINEIARSVKWNSEISTVHLRISADENKETDEHSYYARYFKTSNASDYSEENIEAYRIWHENDLNP
;
A
#
# COMPACT_ATOMS: atom_id res chain seq x y z
N MET A 1 -30.78 -14.76 -32.27
CA MET A 1 -29.30 -14.60 -32.18
C MET A 1 -28.91 -13.18 -31.74
N LYS A 2 -29.37 -12.11 -32.40
CA LYS A 2 -28.99 -10.70 -32.03
C LYS A 2 -29.27 -10.33 -30.56
N LYS A 3 -30.39 -10.79 -29.96
CA LYS A 3 -30.74 -10.48 -28.57
C LYS A 3 -29.81 -11.19 -27.56
N LEU A 4 -29.37 -12.42 -27.86
CA LEU A 4 -28.44 -13.17 -27.02
C LEU A 4 -27.05 -12.53 -27.03
N THR A 5 -26.60 -12.03 -28.20
CA THR A 5 -25.32 -11.35 -28.35
C THR A 5 -25.28 -10.02 -27.55
N ILE A 6 -26.38 -9.29 -27.51
CA ILE A 6 -26.47 -8.04 -26.74
C ILE A 6 -26.43 -8.31 -25.24
N VAL A 7 -27.11 -9.37 -24.75
CA VAL A 7 -27.09 -9.76 -23.34
C VAL A 7 -25.67 -10.21 -22.92
N LEU A 8 -25.01 -10.98 -23.79
CA LEU A 8 -23.63 -11.45 -23.51
C LEU A 8 -22.63 -10.27 -23.48
N LEU A 9 -22.76 -9.31 -24.41
CA LEU A 9 -21.91 -8.11 -24.46
C LEU A 9 -22.13 -7.21 -23.24
N SER A 10 -23.38 -7.06 -22.78
CA SER A 10 -23.72 -6.31 -21.57
C SER A 10 -23.17 -6.96 -20.31
N LEU A 11 -23.14 -8.29 -20.25
CA LEU A 11 -22.58 -9.04 -19.10
C LEU A 11 -21.05 -8.89 -19.00
N ILE A 12 -20.35 -8.83 -20.15
CA ILE A 12 -18.90 -8.63 -20.21
C ILE A 12 -18.50 -7.23 -19.72
N LEU A 13 -19.31 -6.21 -20.01
CA LEU A 13 -19.08 -4.83 -19.55
C LEU A 13 -19.23 -4.67 -18.03
N LEU A 14 -20.04 -5.51 -17.38
CA LEU A 14 -20.23 -5.51 -15.93
C LEU A 14 -19.05 -6.16 -15.17
N LEU A 15 -18.22 -6.96 -15.86
CA LEU A 15 -17.05 -7.64 -15.29
C LEU A 15 -15.77 -6.80 -15.37
N ALA A 16 -15.77 -5.69 -16.09
CA ALA A 16 -14.67 -4.73 -16.09
C ALA A 16 -14.69 -3.89 -14.80
N GLY A 17 -14.45 -4.54 -13.67
CA GLY A 17 -14.20 -3.88 -12.40
C GLY A 17 -12.89 -3.10 -12.47
N CYS A 18 -12.94 -1.84 -12.93
CA CYS A 18 -11.78 -0.95 -12.84
C CYS A 18 -11.45 -0.72 -11.37
N SER A 19 -10.40 -1.34 -10.87
CA SER A 19 -9.82 -0.93 -9.60
C SER A 19 -9.23 0.48 -9.78
N THR A 20 -9.88 1.45 -9.18
CA THR A 20 -9.42 2.84 -9.27
C THR A 20 -8.35 3.07 -8.22
N THR A 21 -7.16 3.48 -8.66
CA THR A 21 -6.07 3.89 -7.78
C THR A 21 -6.18 5.38 -7.48
N HIS A 22 -6.22 5.73 -6.21
CA HIS A 22 -6.27 7.10 -5.71
C HIS A 22 -4.91 7.49 -5.13
N ARG A 23 -4.36 8.64 -5.51
CA ARG A 23 -3.26 9.25 -4.78
C ARG A 23 -3.75 9.79 -3.44
N VAL A 24 -3.00 9.49 -2.39
CA VAL A 24 -3.31 9.98 -1.04
C VAL A 24 -2.51 11.24 -0.75
N HIS A 25 -3.22 12.29 -0.31
CA HIS A 25 -2.63 13.58 0.04
C HIS A 25 -3.33 14.13 1.29
N THR A 26 -2.90 13.67 2.47
CA THR A 26 -3.28 14.25 3.77
C THR A 26 -2.10 15.06 4.31
N ASP A 27 -2.33 15.87 5.34
CA ASP A 27 -1.21 16.60 5.95
C ASP A 27 -0.23 15.65 6.63
N SER A 28 -0.74 14.58 7.24
CA SER A 28 0.10 13.53 7.84
C SER A 28 0.95 12.79 6.80
N THR A 29 0.42 12.51 5.60
CA THR A 29 1.20 11.86 4.54
C THR A 29 2.24 12.79 3.92
N LYS A 30 2.00 14.10 3.88
CA LYS A 30 3.01 15.09 3.46
C LYS A 30 4.17 15.16 4.47
N GLU A 31 3.86 15.10 5.76
CA GLU A 31 4.86 15.06 6.83
C GLU A 31 5.72 13.79 6.70
N LEU A 32 5.09 12.62 6.56
CA LEU A 32 5.81 11.36 6.32
C LEU A 32 6.76 11.45 5.11
N VAL A 33 6.29 11.98 3.98
CA VAL A 33 7.12 12.14 2.77
C VAL A 33 8.33 13.03 3.04
N LYS A 34 8.16 14.10 3.81
CA LYS A 34 9.24 15.00 4.21
C LYS A 34 10.24 14.26 5.10
N ASP A 35 9.77 13.58 6.14
CA ASP A 35 10.61 12.86 7.09
C ASP A 35 11.44 11.76 6.40
N LEU A 36 10.83 10.99 5.49
CA LEU A 36 11.53 9.99 4.71
C LEU A 36 12.64 10.60 3.84
N LYS A 37 12.39 11.74 3.19
CA LYS A 37 13.40 12.43 2.37
C LYS A 37 14.52 13.06 3.20
N GLU A 38 14.24 13.46 4.44
CA GLU A 38 15.26 13.93 5.37
C GLU A 38 16.10 12.77 5.92
N LEU A 39 15.51 11.57 6.02
CA LEU A 39 16.20 10.37 6.48
C LEU A 39 17.23 9.88 5.45
N SER A 40 16.90 9.88 4.16
CA SER A 40 17.83 9.47 3.10
C SER A 40 17.78 10.40 1.89
N PRO A 41 18.92 11.04 1.54
CA PRO A 41 19.05 11.85 0.33
C PRO A 41 18.89 11.04 -0.96
N SER A 42 19.03 9.71 -0.90
CA SER A 42 18.86 8.81 -2.03
C SER A 42 17.40 8.64 -2.44
N ILE A 43 16.45 9.04 -1.60
CA ILE A 43 15.02 8.98 -1.92
C ILE A 43 14.65 10.09 -2.89
N GLU A 44 14.44 9.72 -4.15
CA GLU A 44 13.99 10.63 -5.20
C GLU A 44 12.52 10.95 -5.07
N LYS A 45 11.69 9.92 -4.88
CA LYS A 45 10.25 10.06 -4.89
C LYS A 45 9.56 9.12 -3.92
N VAL A 46 8.52 9.62 -3.27
CA VAL A 46 7.61 8.84 -2.44
C VAL A 46 6.20 9.03 -2.99
N ARG A 47 5.50 7.94 -3.25
CA ARG A 47 4.10 7.93 -3.66
C ARG A 47 3.31 7.12 -2.64
N ILE A 48 2.18 7.66 -2.24
CA ILE A 48 1.22 6.97 -1.39
C ILE A 48 -0.07 6.83 -2.19
N THR A 49 -0.47 5.59 -2.43
CA THR A 49 -1.63 5.27 -3.25
C THR A 49 -2.57 4.29 -2.55
N PHE A 50 -3.86 4.48 -2.76
CA PHE A 50 -4.89 3.55 -2.30
C PHE A 50 -5.56 2.90 -3.51
N THR A 51 -5.51 1.58 -3.56
CA THR A 51 -6.24 0.74 -4.52
C THR A 51 -7.01 -0.30 -3.72
N ARG A 52 -8.32 -0.15 -3.68
CA ARG A 52 -9.21 -0.95 -2.81
C ARG A 52 -8.83 -2.43 -2.79
N PRO A 53 -8.66 -3.04 -1.63
CA PRO A 53 -8.74 -2.47 -0.28
C PRO A 53 -7.38 -2.11 0.33
N ASP A 54 -6.32 -1.90 -0.47
CA ASP A 54 -4.94 -1.85 -0.04
C ASP A 54 -4.33 -0.46 -0.18
N LEU A 55 -3.39 -0.13 0.71
CA LEU A 55 -2.57 1.07 0.69
C LEU A 55 -1.14 0.71 0.30
N THR A 56 -0.50 1.52 -0.54
CA THR A 56 0.88 1.31 -0.96
C THR A 56 1.72 2.56 -0.74
N TYR A 57 2.81 2.41 -0.02
CA TYR A 57 3.94 3.33 0.02
C TYR A 57 4.95 2.87 -1.02
N ALA A 58 5.12 3.62 -2.12
CA ALA A 58 6.11 3.34 -3.15
C ALA A 58 7.24 4.37 -3.06
N ILE A 59 8.45 3.91 -2.85
CA ILE A 59 9.66 4.71 -2.71
C ILE A 59 10.58 4.42 -3.89
N GLU A 60 10.92 5.45 -4.66
CA GLU A 60 11.92 5.40 -5.71
C GLU A 60 13.22 6.00 -5.17
N MET A 61 14.31 5.25 -5.24
CA MET A 61 15.64 5.66 -4.82
C MET A 61 16.58 5.73 -6.04
N ASN A 62 17.64 6.52 -5.95
CA ASN A 62 18.64 6.65 -7.02
C ASN A 62 19.83 5.69 -6.86
N GLN A 63 19.85 4.91 -5.79
CA GLN A 63 20.82 3.87 -5.51
C GLN A 63 20.23 2.85 -4.52
N GLU A 64 20.80 1.66 -4.49
CA GLU A 64 20.45 0.61 -3.52
C GLU A 64 20.68 1.12 -2.10
N PRO A 65 19.67 1.03 -1.20
CA PRO A 65 19.83 1.44 0.19
C PRO A 65 20.81 0.52 0.91
N SER A 66 21.59 1.10 1.82
CA SER A 66 22.31 0.29 2.81
C SER A 66 21.31 -0.41 3.74
N GLN A 67 21.74 -1.47 4.42
CA GLN A 67 20.91 -2.17 5.40
C GLN A 67 20.39 -1.22 6.47
N GLU A 68 21.20 -0.28 6.95
CA GLU A 68 20.81 0.71 7.96
C GLU A 68 19.76 1.69 7.43
N GLU A 69 19.89 2.14 6.17
CA GLU A 69 18.88 2.99 5.52
C GLU A 69 17.55 2.25 5.35
N LEU A 70 17.61 0.98 4.90
CA LEU A 70 16.44 0.16 4.71
C LEU A 70 15.67 -0.06 6.03
N GLU A 71 16.38 -0.41 7.10
CA GLU A 71 15.81 -0.55 8.45
C GLU A 71 15.21 0.76 8.95
N SER A 72 15.87 1.88 8.69
CA SER A 72 15.37 3.20 9.10
C SER A 72 14.12 3.62 8.33
N ILE A 73 14.06 3.35 7.02
CA ILE A 73 12.88 3.58 6.18
C ILE A 73 11.72 2.72 6.69
N LEU A 74 11.95 1.43 6.90
CA LEU A 74 10.93 0.50 7.40
C LEU A 74 10.40 0.96 8.76
N ALA A 75 11.29 1.29 9.71
CA ALA A 75 10.90 1.80 11.03
C ALA A 75 10.06 3.10 10.95
N GLY A 76 10.38 3.99 10.01
CA GLY A 76 9.60 5.21 9.76
C GLY A 76 8.18 4.90 9.28
N ILE A 77 8.06 3.98 8.34
CA ILE A 77 6.77 3.51 7.81
C ILE A 77 5.97 2.76 8.88
N GLU A 78 6.59 1.87 9.65
CA GLU A 78 5.95 1.15 10.77
C GLU A 78 5.37 2.14 11.80
N LYS A 79 6.17 3.09 12.23
CA LYS A 79 5.78 4.13 13.19
C LYS A 79 4.59 4.97 12.69
N PHE A 80 4.56 5.26 11.40
CA PHE A 80 3.46 6.01 10.77
C PHE A 80 2.19 5.17 10.63
N SER A 81 2.31 3.88 10.33
CA SER A 81 1.20 2.97 9.94
C SER A 81 0.36 2.51 11.14
N THR A 82 -0.02 3.44 12.00
CA THR A 82 -0.98 3.18 13.08
C THR A 82 -2.42 3.11 12.54
N VAL A 83 -3.28 2.41 13.26
CA VAL A 83 -4.72 2.32 12.89
C VAL A 83 -5.34 3.71 12.74
N GLU A 84 -4.97 4.67 13.58
CA GLU A 84 -5.48 6.04 13.51
C GLU A 84 -5.09 6.74 12.20
N ARG A 85 -3.80 6.66 11.81
CA ARG A 85 -3.29 7.25 10.57
C ARG A 85 -3.86 6.57 9.33
N ILE A 86 -3.93 5.25 9.35
CA ILE A 86 -4.52 4.49 8.24
C ILE A 86 -6.01 4.81 8.08
N ASN A 87 -6.76 4.97 9.18
CA ASN A 87 -8.16 5.41 9.13
C ASN A 87 -8.32 6.87 8.65
N GLU A 88 -7.39 7.76 8.94
CA GLU A 88 -7.36 9.12 8.37
C GLU A 88 -7.24 9.03 6.84
N ILE A 89 -6.32 8.20 6.34
CA ILE A 89 -6.14 7.96 4.92
C ILE A 89 -7.41 7.37 4.29
N ALA A 90 -7.99 6.32 4.89
CA ALA A 90 -9.22 5.69 4.42
C ALA A 90 -10.35 6.73 4.23
N ARG A 91 -10.57 7.58 5.24
CA ARG A 91 -11.56 8.66 5.17
C ARG A 91 -11.27 9.66 4.04
N SER A 92 -9.99 10.00 3.80
CA SER A 92 -9.59 10.96 2.77
C SER A 92 -9.95 10.48 1.35
N VAL A 93 -9.97 9.17 1.14
CA VAL A 93 -10.35 8.51 -0.13
C VAL A 93 -11.79 7.96 -0.13
N LYS A 94 -12.60 8.35 0.88
CA LYS A 94 -14.01 7.94 1.05
C LYS A 94 -14.17 6.41 1.16
N TRP A 95 -13.23 5.77 1.82
CA TRP A 95 -13.28 4.36 2.15
C TRP A 95 -13.78 4.20 3.60
N ASN A 96 -14.85 3.42 3.83
CA ASN A 96 -15.54 3.29 5.10
C ASN A 96 -15.27 1.95 5.81
N SER A 97 -14.27 1.23 5.37
CA SER A 97 -13.85 -0.04 5.98
C SER A 97 -12.37 0.04 6.33
N GLU A 98 -11.87 -0.94 7.06
CA GLU A 98 -10.44 -1.08 7.30
C GLU A 98 -9.69 -1.27 5.98
N ILE A 99 -8.50 -0.68 5.87
CA ILE A 99 -7.55 -1.01 4.82
C ILE A 99 -6.99 -2.39 5.13
N SER A 100 -7.14 -3.33 4.19
CA SER A 100 -6.79 -4.74 4.45
C SER A 100 -5.30 -4.93 4.61
N THR A 101 -4.51 -4.35 3.70
CA THR A 101 -3.06 -4.49 3.67
C THR A 101 -2.40 -3.15 3.38
N VAL A 102 -1.33 -2.91 4.07
CA VAL A 102 -0.40 -1.80 3.79
C VAL A 102 0.86 -2.39 3.21
N HIS A 103 1.27 -1.92 2.04
CA HIS A 103 2.48 -2.34 1.34
C HIS A 103 3.54 -1.24 1.37
N LEU A 104 4.79 -1.62 1.59
CA LEU A 104 5.96 -0.81 1.32
C LEU A 104 6.72 -1.44 0.16
N ARG A 105 6.97 -0.66 -0.89
CA ARG A 105 7.74 -1.07 -2.07
C ARG A 105 8.85 -0.08 -2.30
N ILE A 106 10.05 -0.57 -2.50
CA ILE A 106 11.25 0.23 -2.76
C ILE A 106 11.85 -0.24 -4.06
N SER A 107 11.98 0.68 -5.02
CA SER A 107 12.73 0.48 -6.26
C SER A 107 13.98 1.35 -6.24
N ALA A 108 15.14 0.75 -6.48
CA ALA A 108 16.45 1.37 -6.28
C ALA A 108 17.35 1.34 -7.51
N ASP A 109 16.89 0.78 -8.62
CA ASP A 109 17.60 0.74 -9.88
C ASP A 109 16.93 1.59 -10.99
N GLU A 110 17.45 1.51 -12.21
CA GLU A 110 16.88 2.18 -13.38
C GLU A 110 15.53 1.59 -13.80
N ASN A 111 15.29 0.32 -13.48
CA ASN A 111 14.03 -0.35 -13.75
C ASN A 111 13.00 -0.09 -12.65
N LYS A 112 12.34 1.06 -12.69
CA LYS A 112 11.32 1.45 -11.71
C LYS A 112 10.03 0.60 -11.77
N GLU A 113 9.99 -0.43 -12.59
CA GLU A 113 8.87 -1.39 -12.68
C GLU A 113 9.07 -2.58 -11.74
N THR A 114 10.29 -2.81 -11.28
CA THR A 114 10.63 -3.84 -10.28
C THR A 114 10.86 -3.22 -8.91
N ASP A 115 10.50 -3.96 -7.87
CA ASP A 115 10.78 -3.60 -6.49
C ASP A 115 11.96 -4.47 -6.01
N GLU A 116 13.02 -3.87 -5.48
CA GLU A 116 14.15 -4.59 -4.87
C GLU A 116 13.83 -5.01 -3.44
N HIS A 117 13.00 -4.20 -2.75
CA HIS A 117 12.52 -4.54 -1.41
C HIS A 117 11.01 -4.34 -1.33
N SER A 118 10.32 -5.30 -0.75
CA SER A 118 8.87 -5.27 -0.57
C SER A 118 8.48 -5.83 0.79
N TYR A 119 7.65 -5.07 1.51
CA TYR A 119 7.13 -5.43 2.81
C TYR A 119 5.63 -5.20 2.85
N TYR A 120 4.95 -5.91 3.76
CA TYR A 120 3.53 -5.68 4.00
C TYR A 120 3.15 -5.89 5.47
N ALA A 121 2.11 -5.20 5.88
CA ALA A 121 1.41 -5.42 7.15
C ALA A 121 -0.09 -5.47 6.93
N ARG A 122 -0.80 -6.25 7.73
CA ARG A 122 -2.25 -6.47 7.60
C ARG A 122 -3.03 -5.94 8.80
N TYR A 123 -4.29 -5.61 8.56
CA TYR A 123 -5.21 -5.33 9.67
C TYR A 123 -5.68 -6.63 10.32
N PHE A 124 -6.17 -7.58 9.52
CA PHE A 124 -6.59 -8.91 9.98
C PHE A 124 -5.52 -9.96 9.69
N LYS A 125 -5.31 -10.86 10.65
CA LYS A 125 -4.38 -11.98 10.51
C LYS A 125 -4.86 -13.00 9.48
N THR A 126 -6.18 -13.23 9.43
CA THR A 126 -6.81 -14.16 8.50
C THR A 126 -7.61 -13.43 7.44
N SER A 127 -8.06 -14.15 6.40
CA SER A 127 -8.95 -13.60 5.38
C SER A 127 -10.38 -13.32 5.88
N ASN A 128 -10.72 -13.69 7.12
CA ASN A 128 -12.03 -13.42 7.70
C ASN A 128 -12.13 -11.99 8.26
N ALA A 129 -12.41 -11.03 7.38
CA ALA A 129 -12.56 -9.62 7.74
C ALA A 129 -13.83 -9.32 8.58
N SER A 130 -14.63 -10.33 8.90
CA SER A 130 -15.78 -10.19 9.80
C SER A 130 -15.47 -10.60 11.24
N ASP A 131 -14.30 -11.17 11.47
CA ASP A 131 -13.85 -11.61 12.79
C ASP A 131 -12.98 -10.52 13.45
N TYR A 132 -13.59 -9.76 14.34
CA TYR A 132 -12.96 -8.70 15.12
C TYR A 132 -12.43 -9.19 16.49
N SER A 133 -12.18 -10.49 16.65
CA SER A 133 -11.51 -11.00 17.86
C SER A 133 -10.08 -10.46 17.96
N GLU A 134 -9.59 -10.26 19.17
CA GLU A 134 -8.21 -9.79 19.40
C GLU A 134 -7.16 -10.74 18.78
N GLU A 135 -7.48 -12.02 18.68
CA GLU A 135 -6.62 -13.04 18.09
C GLU A 135 -6.47 -12.88 16.57
N ASN A 136 -7.45 -12.26 15.90
CA ASN A 136 -7.46 -12.04 14.45
C ASN A 136 -7.00 -10.62 14.07
N ILE A 137 -6.81 -9.69 15.00
CA ILE A 137 -6.43 -8.31 14.71
C ILE A 137 -4.92 -8.11 14.86
N GLU A 138 -4.21 -7.91 13.76
CA GLU A 138 -2.80 -7.50 13.75
C GLU A 138 -2.64 -5.97 13.79
N ALA A 139 -3.59 -5.23 13.25
CA ALA A 139 -3.63 -3.76 13.28
C ALA A 139 -2.31 -3.13 12.75
N TYR A 140 -1.75 -3.69 11.69
CA TYR A 140 -0.50 -3.29 11.01
C TYR A 140 0.77 -3.36 11.88
N ARG A 141 0.74 -4.07 13.01
CA ARG A 141 1.87 -4.16 13.95
C ARG A 141 2.97 -5.13 13.54
N ILE A 142 2.65 -6.06 12.62
CA ILE A 142 3.57 -7.11 12.19
C ILE A 142 3.85 -6.89 10.71
N TRP A 143 5.11 -6.58 10.40
CA TRP A 143 5.58 -6.41 9.03
C TRP A 143 6.28 -7.66 8.56
N HIS A 144 5.95 -8.07 7.36
CA HIS A 144 6.49 -9.24 6.68
C HIS A 144 7.22 -8.78 5.43
N GLU A 145 8.37 -9.37 5.17
CA GLU A 145 9.05 -9.22 3.89
C GLU A 145 8.37 -10.12 2.85
N ASN A 146 8.14 -9.59 1.65
CA ASN A 146 7.71 -10.39 0.52
C ASN A 146 8.91 -11.07 -0.10
N ASP A 147 8.86 -12.39 -0.26
CA ASP A 147 9.79 -13.11 -1.12
C ASP A 147 9.57 -12.64 -2.58
N LEU A 148 10.47 -11.78 -3.07
CA LEU A 148 10.44 -11.28 -4.46
C LEU A 148 11.02 -12.31 -5.45
N ASN A 149 11.31 -13.53 -5.00
CA ASN A 149 11.73 -14.61 -5.88
C ASN A 149 10.55 -15.10 -6.73
N PRO A 150 10.66 -15.05 -8.06
CA PRO A 150 9.67 -15.58 -8.99
C PRO A 150 9.59 -17.11 -8.96
#